data_76a944d1463f6a19e52c0443d67364d9
#
_entry.id   76a944d1463f6a19e52c0443d67364d9
#
_cell.length_a   1.000
_cell.length_b   1.000
_cell.length_c   1.000
_cell.angle_alpha   90.00
_cell.angle_beta   90.00
_cell.angle_gamma   90.00
#
_symmetry.space_group_name_H-M   'P 1'
#
loop_
_entity.id
_entity.type
_entity.pdbx_description
1 polymer ?
#
loop_
_entity_poly.entity_id
_entity_poly.type
_entity_poly.pdbx_seq_one_letter_code
_entity_poly.pdbx_strand_id
1 'polypeptide(L)'
;MKVKAKKKISINSIKVKHGRVNCICYVINKKLAYISDVSEIKKKDFNYFKGLKYLIIDCLWYNYHPSHFNLERSLYFIEKFKPENAILSNLSPVLDYNDLKKLLPRNIKPAYDGMSFLI
;
A
#
# COMPACT_ATOMS: atom_id res chain seq x y z
N MET A 1 -7.94 13.55 -32.49
CA MET A 1 -8.65 12.55 -31.64
C MET A 1 -9.15 13.24 -30.37
N LYS A 2 -10.44 13.19 -30.13
CA LYS A 2 -11.00 13.72 -28.87
C LYS A 2 -11.05 12.60 -27.85
N VAL A 3 -10.26 12.75 -26.76
CA VAL A 3 -10.39 11.86 -25.60
C VAL A 3 -11.41 12.47 -24.67
N LYS A 4 -12.59 11.86 -24.55
CA LYS A 4 -13.57 12.26 -23.53
C LYS A 4 -13.24 11.50 -22.25
N ALA A 5 -12.63 12.19 -21.29
CA ALA A 5 -12.53 11.69 -19.93
C ALA A 5 -13.93 11.74 -19.30
N LYS A 6 -14.58 10.60 -19.12
CA LYS A 6 -15.91 10.52 -18.51
C LYS A 6 -15.91 10.86 -17.01
N LYS A 7 -14.74 10.79 -16.35
CA LYS A 7 -14.59 11.10 -14.92
C LYS A 7 -13.24 11.76 -14.67
N LYS A 8 -13.21 12.76 -13.83
CA LYS A 8 -11.96 13.35 -13.32
C LYS A 8 -11.33 12.36 -12.34
N ILE A 9 -10.00 12.20 -12.43
CA ILE A 9 -9.21 11.48 -11.46
C ILE A 9 -8.70 12.48 -10.44
N SER A 10 -9.04 12.28 -9.17
CA SER A 10 -8.53 13.06 -8.06
C SER A 10 -7.33 12.33 -7.45
N ILE A 11 -6.21 13.04 -7.29
CA ILE A 11 -5.00 12.48 -6.70
C ILE A 11 -4.53 13.39 -5.58
N ASN A 12 -4.39 12.83 -4.37
CA ASN A 12 -3.70 13.47 -3.27
C ASN A 12 -2.30 12.86 -3.14
N SER A 13 -1.29 13.71 -3.08
CA SER A 13 0.09 13.29 -2.83
C SER A 13 0.44 13.55 -1.38
N ILE A 14 0.98 12.56 -0.70
CA ILE A 14 1.30 12.62 0.72
C ILE A 14 2.75 12.22 0.91
N LYS A 15 3.48 13.06 1.64
CA LYS A 15 4.88 12.81 1.93
C LYS A 15 5.01 11.81 3.08
N VAL A 16 5.77 10.75 2.86
CA VAL A 16 6.10 9.74 3.86
C VAL A 16 7.62 9.62 4.01
N LYS A 17 8.08 9.05 5.10
CA LYS A 17 9.50 8.76 5.26
C LYS A 17 9.88 7.44 4.62
N HIS A 18 11.04 7.44 3.97
CA HIS A 18 11.70 6.28 3.40
C HIS A 18 13.16 6.28 3.91
N GLY A 19 13.36 5.78 5.11
CA GLY A 19 14.64 5.90 5.81
C GLY A 19 15.00 7.36 6.09
N ARG A 20 16.12 7.81 5.53
CA ARG A 20 16.62 9.18 5.70
C ARG A 20 16.06 10.17 4.69
N VAL A 21 15.32 9.71 3.68
CA VAL A 21 14.73 10.55 2.64
C VAL A 21 13.22 10.53 2.73
N ASN A 22 12.58 11.47 2.02
CA ASN A 22 11.13 11.46 1.88
C ASN A 22 10.74 10.82 0.56
N CYS A 23 9.61 10.13 0.58
CA CYS A 23 8.96 9.59 -0.60
C CYS A 23 7.54 10.13 -0.71
N ILE A 24 6.97 10.08 -1.89
CA ILE A 24 5.57 10.48 -2.11
C ILE A 24 4.73 9.24 -2.29
N CYS A 25 3.64 9.15 -1.56
CA CYS A 25 2.58 8.19 -1.82
C CYS A 25 1.34 8.91 -2.36
N TYR A 26 0.43 8.15 -2.94
CA TYR A 26 -0.72 8.71 -3.64
C TYR A 26 -2.01 8.09 -3.13
N VAL A 27 -3.03 8.94 -2.97
CA VAL A 27 -4.42 8.51 -2.75
C VAL A 27 -5.25 8.92 -3.95
N ILE A 28 -5.79 7.95 -4.65
CA ILE A 28 -6.49 8.14 -5.92
C ILE A 28 -8.00 7.99 -5.69
N ASN A 29 -8.76 8.99 -6.07
CA ASN A 29 -10.22 9.06 -5.97
C ASN A 29 -10.75 8.76 -4.56
N LYS A 30 -9.95 8.97 -3.52
CA LYS A 30 -10.29 8.61 -2.14
C LYS A 30 -10.68 7.12 -1.99
N LYS A 31 -10.23 6.28 -2.90
CA LYS A 31 -10.53 4.84 -2.95
C LYS A 31 -9.32 3.94 -2.89
N LEU A 32 -8.21 4.37 -3.48
CA LEU A 32 -6.97 3.60 -3.56
C LEU A 32 -5.82 4.42 -3.00
N ALA A 33 -5.07 3.85 -2.07
CA ALA A 33 -3.76 4.39 -1.70
C ALA A 33 -2.64 3.49 -2.24
N TYR A 34 -1.61 4.12 -2.77
CA TYR A 34 -0.38 3.49 -3.22
C TYR A 34 0.79 4.00 -2.40
N ILE A 35 1.30 3.15 -1.54
CA ILE A 35 2.40 3.46 -0.61
C ILE A 35 3.54 2.47 -0.86
N SER A 36 4.44 2.83 -1.80
CA SER A 36 5.46 1.89 -2.28
C SER A 36 6.69 1.79 -1.39
N ASP A 37 7.26 2.92 -1.03
CA ASP A 37 8.52 2.98 -0.30
C ASP A 37 8.32 3.78 0.99
N VAL A 38 8.18 3.09 2.11
CA VAL A 38 7.79 3.73 3.35
C VAL A 38 8.43 3.05 4.57
N SER A 39 8.93 3.85 5.48
CA SER A 39 9.36 3.41 6.81
C SER A 39 8.53 4.03 7.93
N GLU A 40 7.85 5.15 7.66
CA GLU A 40 7.02 5.83 8.65
C GLU A 40 5.94 6.67 7.98
N ILE A 41 4.72 6.60 8.51
CA ILE A 41 3.59 7.44 8.13
C ILE A 41 3.24 8.34 9.31
N LYS A 42 3.17 9.65 9.09
CA LYS A 42 2.86 10.62 10.13
C LYS A 42 1.39 10.52 10.55
N LYS A 43 1.13 10.59 11.85
CA LYS A 43 -0.23 10.53 12.41
C LYS A 43 -1.18 11.56 11.81
N LYS A 44 -0.69 12.76 11.50
CA LYS A 44 -1.49 13.83 10.89
C LYS A 44 -2.10 13.43 9.54
N ASP A 45 -1.50 12.44 8.87
CA ASP A 45 -1.91 12.01 7.53
C ASP A 45 -2.78 10.73 7.54
N PHE A 46 -3.01 10.13 8.69
CA PHE A 46 -3.72 8.86 8.81
C PHE A 46 -5.13 8.88 8.18
N ASN A 47 -5.83 10.01 8.27
CA ASN A 47 -7.19 10.11 7.74
C ASN A 47 -7.27 9.93 6.22
N TYR A 48 -6.19 10.22 5.49
CA TYR A 48 -6.14 9.98 4.04
C TYR A 48 -6.23 8.50 3.68
N PHE A 49 -5.79 7.62 4.59
CA PHE A 49 -5.63 6.19 4.34
C PHE A 49 -6.73 5.32 4.94
N LYS A 50 -7.66 5.93 5.68
CA LYS A 50 -8.71 5.16 6.37
C LYS A 50 -9.88 4.83 5.45
N GLY A 51 -10.42 3.61 5.59
CA GLY A 51 -11.65 3.19 4.92
C GLY A 51 -11.57 3.14 3.41
N LEU A 52 -10.40 2.93 2.84
CA LEU A 52 -10.22 2.84 1.41
C LEU A 52 -10.72 1.51 0.86
N LYS A 53 -11.06 1.49 -0.43
CA LYS A 53 -11.41 0.27 -1.13
C LYS A 53 -10.18 -0.63 -1.31
N TYR A 54 -9.04 -0.04 -1.64
CA TYR A 54 -7.76 -0.73 -1.82
C TYR A 54 -6.63 0.03 -1.15
N LEU A 55 -5.75 -0.69 -0.50
CA LEU A 55 -4.49 -0.18 0.03
C LEU A 55 -3.35 -1.04 -0.52
N ILE A 56 -2.51 -0.47 -1.38
CA ILE A 56 -1.26 -1.09 -1.83
C ILE A 56 -0.16 -0.56 -0.92
N ILE A 57 0.50 -1.43 -0.19
CA ILE A 57 1.44 -1.03 0.86
C ILE A 57 2.75 -1.81 0.77
N ASP A 58 3.84 -1.11 1.04
CA ASP A 58 5.19 -1.64 1.09
C ASP A 58 5.29 -2.79 2.11
N CYS A 59 5.91 -3.89 1.70
CA CYS A 59 6.18 -5.04 2.55
C CYS A 59 7.43 -5.74 2.02
N LEU A 60 8.61 -5.26 2.43
CA LEU A 60 9.84 -5.72 1.82
C LEU A 60 10.26 -7.12 2.32
N TRP A 61 10.13 -7.37 3.63
CA TRP A 61 10.72 -8.53 4.26
C TRP A 61 9.98 -8.91 5.56
N TYR A 62 10.36 -10.05 6.14
CA TYR A 62 9.88 -10.45 7.46
C TYR A 62 10.52 -9.63 8.59
N ASN A 63 11.80 -9.33 8.46
CA ASN A 63 12.58 -8.65 9.48
C ASN A 63 12.54 -7.14 9.32
N TYR A 64 12.85 -6.42 10.40
CA TYR A 64 12.95 -4.97 10.38
C TYR A 64 13.92 -4.48 9.30
N HIS A 65 13.52 -3.41 8.61
CA HIS A 65 14.34 -2.67 7.66
C HIS A 65 14.21 -1.17 7.93
N PRO A 66 15.33 -0.40 7.90
CA PRO A 66 15.28 1.03 8.27
C PRO A 66 14.54 1.91 7.28
N SER A 67 14.39 1.48 6.03
CA SER A 67 13.77 2.27 4.96
C SER A 67 12.43 1.76 4.47
N HIS A 68 12.06 0.54 4.81
CA HIS A 68 10.84 -0.11 4.34
C HIS A 68 10.05 -0.72 5.48
N PHE A 69 8.74 -0.84 5.29
CA PHE A 69 7.93 -1.68 6.17
C PHE A 69 8.32 -3.15 5.98
N ASN A 70 8.32 -3.88 7.09
CA ASN A 70 8.32 -5.33 7.08
C ASN A 70 6.87 -5.85 7.16
N LEU A 71 6.69 -7.16 7.16
CA LEU A 71 5.36 -7.76 7.20
C LEU A 71 4.56 -7.32 8.43
N GLU A 72 5.16 -7.37 9.62
CA GLU A 72 4.50 -6.97 10.86
C GLU A 72 4.01 -5.53 10.81
N ARG A 73 4.86 -4.61 10.32
CA ARG A 73 4.53 -3.18 10.24
C ARG A 73 3.43 -2.91 9.22
N SER A 74 3.48 -3.60 8.08
CA SER A 74 2.45 -3.49 7.04
C SER A 74 1.09 -3.96 7.56
N LEU A 75 1.06 -5.10 8.25
CA LEU A 75 -0.17 -5.63 8.85
C LEU A 75 -0.71 -4.71 9.95
N TYR A 76 0.18 -4.09 10.73
CA TYR A 76 -0.22 -3.10 11.73
C TYR A 76 -1.00 -1.94 11.10
N PHE A 77 -0.48 -1.36 10.00
CA PHE A 77 -1.16 -0.25 9.34
C PHE A 77 -2.43 -0.69 8.59
N ILE A 78 -2.45 -1.88 8.02
CA ILE A 78 -3.66 -2.43 7.41
C ILE A 78 -4.78 -2.54 8.45
N GLU A 79 -4.48 -3.07 9.63
CA GLU A 79 -5.43 -3.15 10.73
C GLU A 79 -5.90 -1.77 11.19
N LYS A 80 -4.99 -0.81 11.23
CA LYS A 80 -5.29 0.56 11.65
C LYS A 80 -6.15 1.31 10.64
N PHE A 81 -5.86 1.16 9.34
CA PHE A 81 -6.56 1.90 8.29
C PHE A 81 -7.82 1.20 7.79
N LYS A 82 -7.95 -0.08 8.00
CA LYS A 82 -9.13 -0.90 7.68
C LYS A 82 -9.61 -0.72 6.23
N PRO A 83 -8.74 -0.93 5.22
CA PRO A 83 -9.20 -0.97 3.84
C PRO A 83 -10.09 -2.19 3.61
N GLU A 84 -10.94 -2.14 2.59
CA GLU A 84 -11.69 -3.33 2.18
C GLU A 84 -10.76 -4.44 1.70
N ASN A 85 -9.71 -4.06 0.94
CA ASN A 85 -8.68 -4.97 0.45
C ASN A 85 -7.31 -4.32 0.61
N ALA A 86 -6.30 -5.13 0.89
CA ALA A 86 -4.91 -4.70 0.95
C ALA A 86 -4.04 -5.58 0.05
N ILE A 87 -3.05 -4.97 -0.57
CA ILE A 87 -2.08 -5.66 -1.43
C ILE A 87 -0.69 -5.32 -0.92
N LEU A 88 0.06 -6.36 -0.56
CA LEU A 88 1.44 -6.23 -0.14
C LEU A 88 2.34 -6.16 -1.37
N SER A 89 3.15 -5.12 -1.46
CA SER A 89 3.99 -4.85 -2.62
C SER A 89 5.46 -4.71 -2.21
N ASN A 90 6.37 -4.61 -3.17
CA ASN A 90 7.82 -4.57 -2.92
C ASN A 90 8.39 -5.83 -2.26
N LEU A 91 7.77 -6.95 -2.47
CA LEU A 91 8.16 -8.21 -1.83
C LEU A 91 9.56 -8.63 -2.26
N SER A 92 10.47 -8.82 -1.29
CA SER A 92 11.78 -9.40 -1.57
C SER A 92 11.65 -10.90 -1.91
N PRO A 93 12.68 -11.50 -2.56
CA PRO A 93 12.62 -12.93 -2.92
C PRO A 93 12.42 -13.89 -1.74
N VAL A 94 12.73 -13.45 -0.53
CA VAL A 94 12.54 -14.25 0.70
C VAL A 94 11.07 -14.41 1.06
N LEU A 95 10.21 -13.47 0.62
CA LEU A 95 8.77 -13.53 0.85
C LEU A 95 8.12 -14.36 -0.27
N ASP A 96 7.95 -15.63 -0.02
CA ASP A 96 7.29 -16.52 -0.99
C ASP A 96 5.80 -16.21 -1.08
N TYR A 97 5.30 -16.06 -2.31
CA TYR A 97 3.91 -15.73 -2.58
C TYR A 97 2.93 -16.73 -1.97
N ASN A 98 3.20 -18.02 -2.13
CA ASN A 98 2.31 -19.08 -1.65
C ASN A 98 2.30 -19.15 -0.13
N ASP A 99 3.46 -18.95 0.51
CA ASP A 99 3.56 -18.93 1.97
C ASP A 99 2.78 -17.73 2.54
N LEU A 100 2.94 -16.56 1.96
CA LEU A 100 2.17 -15.38 2.37
C LEU A 100 0.68 -15.59 2.18
N LYS A 101 0.27 -16.13 1.07
CA LYS A 101 -1.15 -16.35 0.78
C LYS A 101 -1.82 -17.27 1.79
N LYS A 102 -1.09 -18.25 2.33
CA LYS A 102 -1.57 -19.14 3.38
C LYS A 102 -1.69 -18.47 4.75
N LEU A 103 -0.79 -17.53 5.04
CA LEU A 103 -0.73 -16.86 6.33
C LEU A 103 -1.71 -15.69 6.45
N LEU A 104 -2.07 -15.07 5.32
CA LEU A 104 -2.80 -13.82 5.31
C LEU A 104 -4.32 -14.03 5.32
N PRO A 105 -5.08 -13.11 5.94
CA PRO A 105 -6.53 -13.08 5.80
C PRO A 105 -6.94 -12.94 4.33
N ARG A 106 -8.19 -13.29 4.02
CA ARG A 106 -8.72 -13.33 2.66
C ARG A 106 -8.64 -11.99 1.92
N ASN A 107 -8.75 -10.87 2.63
CA ASN A 107 -8.72 -9.53 2.06
C ASN A 107 -7.32 -8.91 1.97
N ILE A 108 -6.28 -9.63 2.35
CA ILE A 108 -4.88 -9.20 2.24
C ILE A 108 -4.16 -10.17 1.30
N LYS A 109 -3.62 -9.65 0.21
CA LYS A 109 -2.97 -10.48 -0.82
C LYS A 109 -1.56 -9.97 -1.12
N PRO A 110 -0.59 -10.86 -1.34
CA PRO A 110 0.67 -10.45 -1.94
C PRO A 110 0.46 -10.06 -3.40
N ALA A 111 1.18 -9.06 -3.87
CA ALA A 111 1.17 -8.66 -5.27
C ALA A 111 1.88 -9.70 -6.15
N TYR A 112 1.49 -9.77 -7.41
CA TYR A 112 2.19 -10.54 -8.43
C TYR A 112 2.19 -9.77 -9.75
N ASP A 113 3.17 -10.05 -10.60
CA ASP A 113 3.31 -9.37 -11.89
C ASP A 113 2.07 -9.62 -12.77
N GLY A 114 1.50 -8.56 -13.31
CA GLY A 114 0.27 -8.63 -14.10
C GLY A 114 -1.02 -8.57 -13.29
N MET A 115 -0.96 -8.43 -11.97
CA MET A 115 -2.14 -8.26 -11.13
C MET A 115 -2.92 -7.01 -11.53
N SER A 116 -4.23 -7.13 -11.67
CA SER A 116 -5.13 -6.00 -11.98
C SER A 116 -6.41 -6.08 -11.16
N PHE A 117 -7.00 -4.94 -10.90
CA PHE A 117 -8.29 -4.82 -10.20
C PHE A 117 -8.95 -3.49 -10.55
N LEU A 118 -10.25 -3.40 -10.30
CA LEU A 118 -11.04 -2.18 -10.51
C LEU A 118 -11.26 -1.43 -9.19
N ILE A 119 -11.15 -0.13 -9.26
CA ILE A 119 -11.41 0.76 -8.12
C ILE A 119 -12.68 1.60 -8.28
#